data_59b0b907d90ba363bd7c1a38d90fbec5
#
_entry.id   59b0b907d90ba363bd7c1a38d90fbec5
#
_cell.length_a   1.000
_cell.length_b   1.000
_cell.length_c   1.000
_cell.angle_alpha   90.00
_cell.angle_beta   90.00
_cell.angle_gamma   90.00
#
_symmetry.space_group_name_H-M   'P 1'
#
loop_
_entity.id
_entity.type
_entity.pdbx_description
1 polymer ?
#
loop_
_entity_poly.entity_id
_entity_poly.type
_entity_poly.pdbx_seq_one_letter_code
_entity_poly.pdbx_strand_id
1 'polypeptide(L)'
;ALGEIDTEATGKKHCTNKIKIVREISWEEVLKMINVGKANTGFGNTGNYNSGNYNSGHWNSGTRNTGKNNSGHYNSGINNTGINNTGNYNEGWYNSGNHNTGGYNAGDYNSGNCNGGSYNSGHWNSGNWNSGYYNCGNCNTGDCNSGDFNKTNFSNGCFNTKESKILMFNKPSDWSIEDWRYSEAKRLLDNIMYNVLKWIYSYEMTDEEKEQHPEYEITGGYLKKCDKSECNQLWWDSLSDPEKNIIKSLPNFDAEIFKEITGIDINKGV
;
A
#
# COMPACT_ATOMS: atom_id res chain seq x y z
N ALA A 1 -22.92 -40.36 -17.85
CA ALA A 1 -23.47 -41.58 -17.23
C ALA A 1 -24.56 -41.19 -16.25
N LEU A 2 -25.74 -41.73 -16.39
CA LEU A 2 -26.82 -41.66 -15.40
C LEU A 2 -26.75 -42.95 -14.59
N GLY A 3 -26.44 -42.87 -13.33
CA GLY A 3 -26.45 -44.00 -12.42
C GLY A 3 -27.53 -43.80 -11.35
N GLU A 4 -27.99 -44.87 -10.74
CA GLU A 4 -28.76 -44.75 -9.50
C GLU A 4 -27.84 -44.20 -8.42
N ILE A 5 -28.24 -43.08 -7.86
CA ILE A 5 -27.48 -42.40 -6.82
C ILE A 5 -28.03 -42.81 -5.48
N ASP A 6 -27.22 -43.32 -4.58
CA ASP A 6 -27.58 -43.52 -3.20
C ASP A 6 -27.81 -42.17 -2.53
N THR A 7 -29.08 -41.84 -2.26
CA THR A 7 -29.51 -40.58 -1.67
C THR A 7 -29.35 -40.52 -0.15
N GLU A 8 -28.98 -41.66 0.50
CA GLU A 8 -28.77 -41.70 1.95
C GLU A 8 -27.35 -41.32 2.40
N ALA A 9 -26.44 -41.18 1.47
CA ALA A 9 -25.09 -40.76 1.81
C ALA A 9 -25.04 -39.27 2.25
N THR A 10 -24.82 -39.04 3.49
CA THR A 10 -24.63 -37.72 4.08
C THR A 10 -23.26 -37.13 3.66
N GLY A 11 -23.19 -36.49 2.54
CA GLY A 11 -21.95 -35.84 2.06
C GLY A 11 -22.02 -35.45 0.59
N LYS A 12 -21.05 -34.60 0.13
CA LYS A 12 -20.95 -34.15 -1.24
C LYS A 12 -20.49 -35.19 -2.28
N LYS A 13 -20.25 -36.43 -1.86
CA LYS A 13 -19.84 -37.56 -2.71
C LYS A 13 -20.90 -38.63 -2.70
N HIS A 14 -21.30 -39.05 -3.89
CA HIS A 14 -22.26 -40.16 -4.07
C HIS A 14 -21.50 -41.40 -4.52
N CYS A 15 -21.82 -42.55 -3.93
CA CYS A 15 -21.27 -43.84 -4.32
C CYS A 15 -22.35 -44.68 -5.00
N THR A 16 -21.99 -45.40 -6.05
CA THR A 16 -22.86 -46.36 -6.72
C THR A 16 -22.08 -47.62 -7.04
N ASN A 17 -22.73 -48.77 -6.91
CA ASN A 17 -22.16 -50.08 -7.30
C ASN A 17 -22.59 -50.51 -8.72
N LYS A 18 -23.43 -49.71 -9.38
CA LYS A 18 -23.89 -49.97 -10.74
C LYS A 18 -23.91 -48.68 -11.53
N ILE A 19 -23.22 -48.67 -12.68
CA ILE A 19 -23.23 -47.59 -13.62
C ILE A 19 -23.71 -48.16 -14.98
N LYS A 20 -24.74 -47.53 -15.55
CA LYS A 20 -25.20 -47.84 -16.92
C LYS A 20 -24.76 -46.70 -17.81
N ILE A 21 -23.86 -47.01 -18.76
CA ILE A 21 -23.50 -46.08 -19.82
C ILE A 21 -24.65 -46.08 -20.83
N VAL A 22 -25.34 -44.94 -20.98
CA VAL A 22 -26.48 -44.81 -21.90
C VAL A 22 -25.98 -44.51 -23.30
N ARG A 23 -25.09 -43.57 -23.44
CA ARG A 23 -24.42 -43.23 -24.71
C ARG A 23 -23.18 -42.36 -24.46
N GLU A 24 -22.32 -42.33 -25.43
CA GLU A 24 -21.27 -41.33 -25.50
C GLU A 24 -21.85 -40.01 -25.98
N ILE A 25 -21.42 -38.89 -25.42
CA ILE A 25 -21.78 -37.55 -25.87
C ILE A 25 -20.51 -36.85 -26.35
N SER A 26 -20.63 -36.15 -27.51
CA SER A 26 -19.51 -35.41 -28.05
C SER A 26 -19.18 -34.19 -27.17
N TRP A 27 -17.91 -33.73 -27.22
CA TRP A 27 -17.49 -32.51 -26.52
C TRP A 27 -18.36 -31.30 -26.92
N GLU A 28 -18.74 -31.21 -28.18
CA GLU A 28 -19.64 -30.16 -28.66
C GLU A 28 -21.03 -30.22 -27.97
N GLU A 29 -21.56 -31.41 -27.76
CA GLU A 29 -22.81 -31.61 -27.01
C GLU A 29 -22.66 -31.20 -25.54
N VAL A 30 -21.53 -31.58 -24.91
CA VAL A 30 -21.21 -31.14 -23.54
C VAL A 30 -21.14 -29.61 -23.45
N LEU A 31 -20.46 -28.96 -24.36
CA LEU A 31 -20.37 -27.48 -24.38
C LEU A 31 -21.75 -26.80 -24.55
N LYS A 32 -22.68 -27.39 -25.30
CA LYS A 32 -24.06 -26.90 -25.41
C LYS A 32 -24.85 -27.05 -24.11
N MET A 33 -24.55 -28.07 -23.30
CA MET A 33 -25.22 -28.31 -22.01
C MET A 33 -24.74 -27.37 -20.89
N ILE A 34 -23.47 -27.04 -20.90
CA ILE A 34 -22.82 -26.27 -19.81
C ILE A 34 -22.71 -24.76 -20.10
N ASN A 35 -22.88 -24.35 -21.35
CA ASN A 35 -22.88 -22.95 -21.76
C ASN A 35 -24.31 -22.53 -22.14
N VAL A 36 -24.65 -21.29 -21.75
CA VAL A 36 -25.91 -20.66 -22.15
C VAL A 36 -25.62 -19.60 -23.22
N GLY A 37 -26.23 -19.77 -24.44
CA GLY A 37 -26.04 -18.85 -25.55
C GLY A 37 -25.28 -19.46 -26.73
N LYS A 38 -24.77 -18.61 -27.63
CA LYS A 38 -24.20 -19.01 -28.93
C LYS A 38 -22.68 -18.82 -28.96
N ALA A 39 -22.01 -19.74 -29.67
CA ALA A 39 -20.58 -19.64 -30.01
C ALA A 39 -19.67 -19.41 -28.81
N ASN A 40 -19.98 -20.02 -27.66
CA ASN A 40 -19.13 -20.03 -26.52
C ASN A 40 -18.12 -21.19 -26.60
N THR A 41 -16.86 -20.92 -26.25
CA THR A 41 -15.82 -21.94 -26.07
C THR A 41 -15.38 -21.97 -24.62
N GLY A 42 -15.02 -23.16 -24.11
CA GLY A 42 -14.68 -23.34 -22.70
C GLY A 42 -15.90 -23.69 -21.85
N PHE A 43 -15.85 -23.40 -20.54
CA PHE A 43 -16.76 -23.98 -19.57
C PHE A 43 -17.59 -22.93 -18.83
N GLY A 44 -18.90 -23.16 -18.69
CA GLY A 44 -19.79 -22.38 -17.83
C GLY A 44 -20.00 -20.91 -18.27
N ASN A 45 -19.94 -20.64 -19.55
CA ASN A 45 -20.19 -19.30 -20.08
C ASN A 45 -21.67 -19.01 -20.27
N THR A 46 -22.09 -17.77 -20.00
CA THR A 46 -23.45 -17.27 -20.24
C THR A 46 -23.40 -16.08 -21.22
N GLY A 47 -24.27 -16.10 -22.21
CA GLY A 47 -24.27 -15.09 -23.29
C GLY A 47 -23.60 -15.61 -24.55
N ASN A 48 -23.07 -14.74 -25.43
CA ASN A 48 -22.61 -15.15 -26.75
C ASN A 48 -21.13 -14.80 -26.99
N TYR A 49 -20.49 -15.65 -27.79
CA TYR A 49 -19.13 -15.41 -28.26
C TYR A 49 -18.09 -15.24 -27.14
N ASN A 50 -18.25 -15.95 -26.01
CA ASN A 50 -17.27 -15.93 -24.94
C ASN A 50 -16.24 -17.05 -25.14
N SER A 51 -14.98 -16.75 -24.84
CA SER A 51 -13.87 -17.70 -24.85
C SER A 51 -13.25 -17.83 -23.47
N GLY A 52 -12.97 -19.05 -23.04
CA GLY A 52 -12.49 -19.33 -21.70
C GLY A 52 -13.61 -19.75 -20.73
N ASN A 53 -13.49 -19.46 -19.43
CA ASN A 53 -14.38 -20.07 -18.45
C ASN A 53 -15.14 -19.06 -17.61
N TYR A 54 -16.40 -19.39 -17.31
CA TYR A 54 -17.27 -18.62 -16.40
C TYR A 54 -17.44 -17.15 -16.75
N ASN A 55 -17.45 -16.82 -18.05
CA ASN A 55 -17.74 -15.47 -18.51
C ASN A 55 -19.25 -15.25 -18.64
N SER A 56 -19.70 -14.03 -18.31
CA SER A 56 -21.10 -13.59 -18.47
C SER A 56 -21.17 -12.38 -19.38
N GLY A 57 -22.07 -12.42 -20.38
CA GLY A 57 -22.23 -11.36 -21.36
C GLY A 57 -21.71 -11.75 -22.73
N HIS A 58 -21.08 -10.84 -23.46
CA HIS A 58 -20.74 -11.06 -24.84
C HIS A 58 -19.29 -10.72 -25.18
N TRP A 59 -18.68 -11.54 -26.01
CA TRP A 59 -17.35 -11.29 -26.56
C TRP A 59 -16.24 -11.18 -25.48
N ASN A 60 -16.40 -11.89 -24.35
CA ASN A 60 -15.36 -11.91 -23.32
C ASN A 60 -14.35 -13.02 -23.59
N SER A 61 -13.07 -12.73 -23.31
CA SER A 61 -11.98 -13.69 -23.40
C SER A 61 -11.29 -13.83 -22.04
N GLY A 62 -11.03 -15.05 -21.61
CA GLY A 62 -10.41 -15.33 -20.33
C GLY A 62 -11.36 -15.93 -19.31
N THR A 63 -11.29 -15.52 -18.04
CA THR A 63 -12.06 -16.19 -16.99
C THR A 63 -12.78 -15.21 -16.07
N ARG A 64 -14.05 -15.51 -15.79
CA ARG A 64 -14.90 -14.74 -14.85
C ARG A 64 -15.04 -13.26 -15.21
N ASN A 65 -15.10 -12.95 -16.48
CA ASN A 65 -15.43 -11.60 -16.93
C ASN A 65 -16.95 -11.43 -17.04
N THR A 66 -17.42 -10.23 -16.69
CA THR A 66 -18.84 -9.85 -16.81
C THR A 66 -18.97 -8.61 -17.66
N GLY A 67 -19.87 -8.65 -18.66
CA GLY A 67 -20.11 -7.52 -19.54
C GLY A 67 -19.77 -7.80 -21.00
N LYS A 68 -19.08 -6.88 -21.67
CA LYS A 68 -18.82 -7.00 -23.11
C LYS A 68 -17.38 -6.68 -23.46
N ASN A 69 -16.80 -7.48 -24.34
CA ASN A 69 -15.47 -7.28 -24.89
C ASN A 69 -14.35 -7.19 -23.83
N ASN A 70 -14.48 -7.90 -22.72
CA ASN A 70 -13.42 -7.93 -21.72
C ASN A 70 -12.39 -9.02 -22.04
N SER A 71 -11.11 -8.72 -21.83
CA SER A 71 -10.01 -9.65 -21.99
C SER A 71 -9.22 -9.80 -20.69
N GLY A 72 -8.95 -11.02 -20.27
CA GLY A 72 -8.26 -11.31 -19.03
C GLY A 72 -9.16 -11.91 -17.96
N HIS A 73 -9.01 -11.53 -16.71
CA HIS A 73 -9.69 -12.21 -15.61
C HIS A 73 -10.43 -11.24 -14.69
N TYR A 74 -11.63 -11.65 -14.25
CA TYR A 74 -12.41 -10.91 -13.26
C TYR A 74 -12.74 -9.46 -13.64
N ASN A 75 -12.82 -9.14 -14.90
CA ASN A 75 -13.20 -7.79 -15.33
C ASN A 75 -14.73 -7.65 -15.37
N SER A 76 -15.22 -6.47 -14.97
CA SER A 76 -16.63 -6.11 -15.02
C SER A 76 -16.84 -4.81 -15.79
N GLY A 77 -17.68 -4.83 -16.80
CA GLY A 77 -17.97 -3.67 -17.64
C GLY A 77 -17.69 -3.92 -19.12
N ILE A 78 -17.18 -2.94 -19.83
CA ILE A 78 -17.00 -2.99 -21.27
C ILE A 78 -15.56 -2.65 -21.66
N ASN A 79 -15.00 -3.45 -22.57
CA ASN A 79 -13.68 -3.21 -23.16
C ASN A 79 -12.54 -3.10 -22.14
N ASN A 80 -12.58 -3.87 -21.05
CA ASN A 80 -11.50 -3.92 -20.11
C ASN A 80 -10.47 -4.99 -20.51
N THR A 81 -9.18 -4.68 -20.32
CA THR A 81 -8.09 -5.61 -20.53
C THR A 81 -7.26 -5.74 -19.25
N GLY A 82 -7.01 -6.97 -18.82
CA GLY A 82 -6.20 -7.23 -17.63
C GLY A 82 -6.97 -7.94 -16.53
N ILE A 83 -6.79 -7.54 -15.28
CA ILE A 83 -7.30 -8.29 -14.13
C ILE A 83 -8.04 -7.38 -13.14
N ASN A 84 -9.23 -7.81 -12.70
CA ASN A 84 -10.00 -7.12 -11.66
C ASN A 84 -10.32 -5.64 -11.97
N ASN A 85 -10.58 -5.32 -13.22
CA ASN A 85 -11.02 -3.99 -13.59
C ASN A 85 -12.55 -3.87 -13.53
N THR A 86 -13.03 -2.76 -12.99
CA THR A 86 -14.46 -2.43 -12.94
C THR A 86 -14.71 -1.09 -13.63
N GLY A 87 -15.71 -1.05 -14.52
CA GLY A 87 -15.99 0.10 -15.37
C GLY A 87 -15.65 -0.18 -16.83
N ASN A 88 -15.29 0.82 -17.60
CA ASN A 88 -15.11 0.64 -19.03
C ASN A 88 -13.75 1.12 -19.52
N TYR A 89 -13.23 0.46 -20.54
CA TYR A 89 -12.01 0.85 -21.22
C TYR A 89 -10.79 0.95 -20.29
N ASN A 90 -10.71 0.07 -19.26
CA ASN A 90 -9.55 0.02 -18.38
C ASN A 90 -8.51 -0.98 -18.92
N GLU A 91 -7.23 -0.62 -18.80
CA GLU A 91 -6.11 -1.49 -19.12
C GLU A 91 -5.19 -1.63 -17.89
N GLY A 92 -4.87 -2.88 -17.53
CA GLY A 92 -4.03 -3.19 -16.39
C GLY A 92 -4.79 -3.91 -15.29
N TRP A 93 -4.59 -3.54 -14.03
CA TRP A 93 -5.14 -4.33 -12.93
C TRP A 93 -5.76 -3.47 -11.81
N TYR A 94 -6.85 -3.96 -11.24
CA TYR A 94 -7.52 -3.32 -10.09
C TYR A 94 -7.93 -1.87 -10.32
N ASN A 95 -8.31 -1.51 -11.55
CA ASN A 95 -8.82 -0.18 -11.83
C ASN A 95 -10.33 -0.13 -11.60
N SER A 96 -10.81 1.00 -11.04
CA SER A 96 -12.23 1.30 -10.85
C SER A 96 -12.56 2.64 -11.50
N GLY A 97 -13.55 2.66 -12.39
CA GLY A 97 -13.90 3.82 -13.21
C GLY A 97 -13.64 3.55 -14.69
N ASN A 98 -13.38 4.58 -15.48
CA ASN A 98 -13.29 4.44 -16.93
C ASN A 98 -11.97 4.99 -17.46
N HIS A 99 -11.51 4.38 -18.56
CA HIS A 99 -10.33 4.85 -19.28
C HIS A 99 -9.06 4.95 -18.42
N ASN A 100 -8.86 4.02 -17.48
CA ASN A 100 -7.64 3.97 -16.70
C ASN A 100 -6.62 3.02 -17.32
N THR A 101 -5.34 3.41 -17.28
CA THR A 101 -4.21 2.56 -17.68
C THR A 101 -3.23 2.43 -16.52
N GLY A 102 -2.79 1.19 -16.25
CA GLY A 102 -1.93 0.87 -15.13
C GLY A 102 -2.67 0.12 -14.02
N GLY A 103 -2.36 0.38 -12.78
CA GLY A 103 -2.95 -0.40 -11.68
C GLY A 103 -3.46 0.42 -10.51
N TYR A 104 -4.50 -0.09 -9.84
CA TYR A 104 -5.04 0.51 -8.62
C TYR A 104 -5.52 1.96 -8.78
N ASN A 105 -6.01 2.34 -9.95
CA ASN A 105 -6.58 3.66 -10.16
C ASN A 105 -8.07 3.66 -9.80
N ALA A 106 -8.54 4.74 -9.14
CA ALA A 106 -9.93 5.00 -8.82
C ALA A 106 -10.36 6.33 -9.40
N GLY A 107 -11.41 6.32 -10.26
CA GLY A 107 -11.87 7.47 -11.03
C GLY A 107 -11.61 7.27 -12.52
N ASP A 108 -11.57 8.33 -13.28
CA ASP A 108 -11.57 8.24 -14.73
C ASP A 108 -10.30 8.84 -15.35
N TYR A 109 -9.87 8.30 -16.47
CA TYR A 109 -8.78 8.82 -17.29
C TYR A 109 -7.44 8.96 -16.54
N ASN A 110 -7.13 8.01 -15.65
CA ASN A 110 -5.83 7.99 -14.97
C ASN A 110 -4.83 7.13 -15.75
N SER A 111 -3.58 7.59 -15.79
CA SER A 111 -2.44 6.85 -16.34
C SER A 111 -1.36 6.68 -15.26
N GLY A 112 -0.91 5.44 -15.04
CA GLY A 112 0.02 5.09 -13.99
C GLY A 112 -0.64 4.28 -12.89
N ASN A 113 -0.16 4.39 -11.65
CA ASN A 113 -0.65 3.51 -10.58
C ASN A 113 -1.10 4.29 -9.34
N CYS A 114 -2.09 3.74 -8.64
CA CYS A 114 -2.53 4.25 -7.36
C CYS A 114 -3.00 5.71 -7.39
N ASN A 115 -3.67 6.12 -8.47
CA ASN A 115 -4.24 7.46 -8.55
C ASN A 115 -5.71 7.42 -8.12
N GLY A 116 -6.09 8.42 -7.29
CA GLY A 116 -7.48 8.69 -6.88
C GLY A 116 -7.97 9.99 -7.50
N GLY A 117 -9.18 9.99 -8.06
CA GLY A 117 -9.71 11.12 -8.82
C GLY A 117 -9.53 10.92 -10.32
N SER A 118 -9.51 11.99 -11.11
CA SER A 118 -9.56 11.87 -12.56
C SER A 118 -8.48 12.65 -13.27
N TYR A 119 -8.11 12.20 -14.46
CA TYR A 119 -7.12 12.85 -15.32
C TYR A 119 -5.73 12.98 -14.66
N ASN A 120 -5.32 12.02 -13.84
CA ASN A 120 -3.98 12.02 -13.27
C ASN A 120 -3.02 11.22 -14.15
N SER A 121 -1.79 11.72 -14.26
CA SER A 121 -0.67 11.04 -14.90
C SER A 121 0.48 10.86 -13.92
N GLY A 122 0.99 9.66 -13.79
CA GLY A 122 2.01 9.32 -12.80
C GLY A 122 1.46 8.43 -11.69
N HIS A 123 1.98 8.54 -10.48
CA HIS A 123 1.64 7.59 -9.42
C HIS A 123 1.30 8.28 -8.09
N TRP A 124 0.39 7.65 -7.35
CA TRP A 124 0.04 8.10 -6.00
C TRP A 124 -0.53 9.53 -5.93
N ASN A 125 -1.24 9.95 -6.96
CA ASN A 125 -1.91 11.25 -6.94
C ASN A 125 -3.33 11.12 -6.38
N SER A 126 -3.73 12.13 -5.59
CA SER A 126 -5.08 12.28 -5.05
C SER A 126 -5.65 13.63 -5.47
N GLY A 127 -6.81 13.60 -6.12
CA GLY A 127 -7.41 14.79 -6.75
C GLY A 127 -7.42 14.65 -8.27
N ASN A 128 -7.49 15.75 -8.98
CA ASN A 128 -7.69 15.72 -10.43
C ASN A 128 -6.60 16.51 -11.17
N TRP A 129 -6.32 16.08 -12.40
CA TRP A 129 -5.43 16.80 -13.29
C TRP A 129 -3.99 16.94 -12.77
N ASN A 130 -3.52 15.96 -11.97
CA ASN A 130 -2.13 15.99 -11.51
C ASN A 130 -1.21 15.23 -12.47
N SER A 131 0.01 15.76 -12.63
CA SER A 131 1.09 15.12 -13.37
C SER A 131 2.33 15.01 -12.49
N GLY A 132 2.81 13.77 -12.29
CA GLY A 132 3.94 13.47 -11.40
C GLY A 132 3.55 12.49 -10.30
N TYR A 133 4.23 12.56 -9.17
CA TYR A 133 4.12 11.59 -8.09
C TYR A 133 3.67 12.22 -6.77
N TYR A 134 2.83 11.52 -6.01
CA TYR A 134 2.45 11.91 -4.66
C TYR A 134 1.82 13.30 -4.52
N ASN A 135 1.09 13.78 -5.52
CA ASN A 135 0.38 15.05 -5.42
C ASN A 135 -0.97 14.85 -4.71
N CYS A 136 -1.32 15.81 -3.85
CA CYS A 136 -2.61 15.90 -3.18
C CYS A 136 -3.24 17.26 -3.51
N GLY A 137 -4.40 17.25 -4.16
CA GLY A 137 -5.06 18.45 -4.69
C GLY A 137 -5.22 18.36 -6.21
N ASN A 138 -5.37 19.49 -6.88
CA ASN A 138 -5.72 19.50 -8.29
C ASN A 138 -4.74 20.31 -9.12
N CYS A 139 -4.60 19.93 -10.37
CA CYS A 139 -3.82 20.70 -11.36
C CYS A 139 -2.35 20.90 -10.98
N ASN A 140 -1.74 19.93 -10.30
CA ASN A 140 -0.33 20.01 -9.96
C ASN A 140 0.54 19.34 -11.01
N THR A 141 1.68 19.95 -11.29
CA THR A 141 2.74 19.36 -12.11
C THR A 141 4.03 19.33 -11.29
N GLY A 142 4.68 18.18 -11.26
CA GLY A 142 5.81 17.88 -10.38
C GLY A 142 5.42 16.90 -9.28
N ASP A 143 6.25 16.77 -8.26
CA ASP A 143 6.12 15.73 -7.26
C ASP A 143 5.86 16.29 -5.86
N CYS A 144 5.14 15.52 -5.06
CA CYS A 144 4.92 15.81 -3.64
C CYS A 144 4.30 17.18 -3.35
N ASN A 145 3.40 17.66 -4.20
CA ASN A 145 2.69 18.90 -3.95
C ASN A 145 1.41 18.65 -3.14
N SER A 146 1.10 19.58 -2.24
CA SER A 146 -0.14 19.65 -1.49
C SER A 146 -0.82 20.97 -1.75
N GLY A 147 -2.04 20.94 -2.30
CA GLY A 147 -2.76 22.13 -2.76
C GLY A 147 -2.96 22.12 -4.26
N ASP A 148 -3.23 23.27 -4.86
CA ASP A 148 -3.71 23.34 -6.24
C ASP A 148 -2.82 24.22 -7.13
N PHE A 149 -2.79 23.91 -8.43
CA PHE A 149 -2.13 24.71 -9.47
C PHE A 149 -0.63 24.93 -9.25
N ASN A 150 0.07 23.96 -8.65
CA ASN A 150 1.52 24.06 -8.46
C ASN A 150 2.27 23.49 -9.68
N LYS A 151 3.34 24.16 -10.08
CA LYS A 151 4.25 23.73 -11.15
C LYS A 151 5.67 23.65 -10.60
N THR A 152 5.85 22.85 -9.58
CA THR A 152 7.12 22.64 -8.88
C THR A 152 7.03 21.36 -8.05
N ASN A 153 8.08 21.01 -7.34
CA ASN A 153 8.08 19.92 -6.39
C ASN A 153 7.93 20.44 -4.95
N PHE A 154 7.46 19.58 -4.06
CA PHE A 154 7.40 19.83 -2.60
C PHE A 154 6.72 21.14 -2.21
N SER A 155 5.72 21.55 -2.97
CA SER A 155 4.98 22.78 -2.66
C SER A 155 3.81 22.50 -1.74
N ASN A 156 3.62 23.37 -0.78
CA ASN A 156 2.43 23.40 0.08
C ASN A 156 1.71 24.73 -0.16
N GLY A 157 0.53 24.68 -0.79
CA GLY A 157 -0.24 25.86 -1.16
C GLY A 157 -0.61 25.88 -2.63
N CYS A 158 -0.87 27.05 -3.19
CA CYS A 158 -1.41 27.19 -4.53
C CYS A 158 -0.58 28.16 -5.39
N PHE A 159 -0.59 27.88 -6.72
CA PHE A 159 0.07 28.71 -7.75
C PHE A 159 1.59 28.90 -7.55
N ASN A 160 2.27 27.90 -7.01
CA ASN A 160 3.71 27.96 -6.82
C ASN A 160 4.46 27.44 -8.06
N THR A 161 5.48 28.17 -8.46
CA THR A 161 6.38 27.80 -9.57
C THR A 161 7.82 27.58 -9.11
N LYS A 162 8.08 27.75 -7.83
CA LYS A 162 9.38 27.54 -7.19
C LYS A 162 9.19 26.68 -5.96
N GLU A 163 10.19 25.87 -5.67
CA GLU A 163 10.21 25.06 -4.48
C GLU A 163 10.10 25.92 -3.22
N SER A 164 9.23 25.49 -2.31
CA SER A 164 8.99 26.21 -1.06
C SER A 164 10.13 25.99 -0.07
N LYS A 165 10.55 27.04 0.60
CA LYS A 165 11.41 26.93 1.76
C LYS A 165 10.61 26.36 2.94
N ILE A 166 11.25 25.51 3.72
CA ILE A 166 10.59 24.84 4.86
C ILE A 166 10.65 25.67 6.13
N LEU A 167 9.67 25.48 7.00
CA LEU A 167 9.75 25.94 8.37
C LEU A 167 10.59 24.94 9.18
N MET A 168 11.51 25.46 10.00
CA MET A 168 12.25 24.68 10.98
C MET A 168 12.12 25.34 12.33
N PHE A 169 11.78 24.54 13.35
CA PHE A 169 11.52 25.02 14.71
C PHE A 169 10.50 26.19 14.73
N ASN A 170 9.41 26.03 13.98
CA ASN A 170 8.30 27.01 13.84
C ASN A 170 8.69 28.35 13.18
N LYS A 171 9.88 28.47 12.62
CA LYS A 171 10.38 29.70 11.98
C LYS A 171 10.77 29.45 10.52
N PRO A 172 10.63 30.43 9.61
CA PRO A 172 11.12 30.30 8.25
C PRO A 172 12.63 30.02 8.21
N SER A 173 13.01 29.06 7.36
CA SER A 173 14.39 28.74 7.09
C SER A 173 14.74 29.04 5.63
N ASP A 174 16.00 29.01 5.29
CA ASP A 174 16.51 29.10 3.91
C ASP A 174 16.67 27.70 3.27
N TRP A 175 16.35 26.64 3.99
CA TRP A 175 16.40 25.28 3.50
C TRP A 175 15.15 24.89 2.68
N SER A 176 15.36 24.09 1.66
CA SER A 176 14.32 23.32 0.99
C SER A 176 14.11 21.97 1.70
N ILE A 177 13.08 21.24 1.30
CA ILE A 177 12.89 19.87 1.80
C ILE A 177 14.02 18.93 1.32
N GLU A 178 14.65 19.21 0.18
CA GLU A 178 15.79 18.44 -0.29
C GLU A 178 17.03 18.69 0.56
N ASP A 179 17.30 19.97 0.93
CA ASP A 179 18.37 20.29 1.87
C ASP A 179 18.23 19.51 3.18
N TRP A 180 16.99 19.43 3.71
CA TRP A 180 16.70 18.61 4.88
C TRP A 180 16.95 17.13 4.63
N ARG A 181 16.41 16.56 3.55
CA ARG A 181 16.49 15.11 3.24
C ARG A 181 17.92 14.61 3.11
N TYR A 182 18.80 15.43 2.54
CA TYR A 182 20.20 15.08 2.31
C TYR A 182 21.14 15.59 3.39
N SER A 183 20.62 16.24 4.42
CA SER A 183 21.44 16.74 5.51
C SER A 183 22.04 15.63 6.38
N GLU A 184 23.21 15.87 6.90
CA GLU A 184 23.83 14.95 7.86
C GLU A 184 23.05 14.87 9.17
N ALA A 185 22.42 15.98 9.60
CA ALA A 185 21.55 16.00 10.76
C ALA A 185 20.36 15.02 10.58
N LYS A 186 19.71 15.00 9.41
CA LYS A 186 18.63 14.05 9.11
C LYS A 186 19.14 12.62 9.19
N ARG A 187 20.28 12.30 8.61
CA ARG A 187 20.89 10.98 8.65
C ARG A 187 21.19 10.52 10.09
N LEU A 188 21.66 11.41 10.95
CA LEU A 188 21.87 11.12 12.37
C LEU A 188 20.52 10.86 13.07
N LEU A 189 19.54 11.73 12.87
CA LEU A 189 18.21 11.65 13.50
C LEU A 189 17.40 10.42 13.06
N ASP A 190 17.66 9.86 11.88
CA ASP A 190 17.04 8.60 11.44
C ASP A 190 17.44 7.38 12.29
N ASN A 191 18.53 7.51 13.05
CA ASN A 191 18.98 6.47 13.98
C ASN A 191 18.34 6.59 15.37
N ILE A 192 17.45 7.55 15.60
CA ILE A 192 16.70 7.63 16.86
C ILE A 192 15.83 6.38 17.00
N MET A 193 16.05 5.65 18.09
CA MET A 193 15.39 4.37 18.34
C MET A 193 14.12 4.58 19.16
N TYR A 194 12.97 4.24 18.59
CA TYR A 194 11.66 4.43 19.24
C TYR A 194 11.24 3.31 20.18
N ASN A 195 11.91 2.15 20.13
CA ASN A 195 11.60 0.97 20.96
C ASN A 195 12.89 0.19 21.22
N VAL A 196 13.64 0.52 22.23
CA VAL A 196 14.83 -0.24 22.63
C VAL A 196 14.50 -1.11 23.83
N LEU A 197 14.82 -2.40 23.68
CA LEU A 197 14.94 -3.30 24.80
C LEU A 197 16.38 -3.13 25.33
N LYS A 198 16.52 -2.58 26.55
CA LYS A 198 17.80 -2.47 27.20
C LYS A 198 18.00 -3.67 28.11
N TRP A 199 19.14 -4.35 27.96
CA TRP A 199 19.55 -5.34 28.94
C TRP A 199 20.01 -4.65 30.21
N ILE A 200 19.34 -4.96 31.35
CA ILE A 200 19.72 -4.49 32.65
C ILE A 200 20.44 -5.64 33.36
N TYR A 201 21.71 -5.45 33.68
CA TYR A 201 22.47 -6.47 34.38
C TYR A 201 22.06 -6.56 35.85
N SER A 202 22.19 -7.75 36.45
CA SER A 202 21.77 -8.03 37.83
C SER A 202 22.36 -7.08 38.86
N TYR A 203 23.56 -6.55 38.60
CA TYR A 203 24.23 -5.56 39.49
C TYR A 203 23.69 -4.12 39.30
N GLU A 204 22.95 -3.83 38.23
CA GLU A 204 22.29 -2.55 37.95
C GLU A 204 20.81 -2.53 38.36
N MET A 205 20.26 -3.69 38.70
CA MET A 205 18.84 -3.85 39.05
C MET A 205 18.55 -3.31 40.45
N THR A 206 17.42 -2.58 40.57
CA THR A 206 16.85 -2.22 41.87
C THR A 206 16.23 -3.46 42.55
N ASP A 207 15.97 -3.34 43.87
CA ASP A 207 15.38 -4.47 44.63
C ASP A 207 13.97 -4.78 44.09
N GLU A 208 13.17 -3.77 43.68
CA GLU A 208 11.87 -3.95 43.08
C GLU A 208 11.96 -4.65 41.70
N GLU A 209 12.98 -4.31 40.91
CA GLU A 209 13.18 -4.98 39.59
C GLU A 209 13.60 -6.44 39.79
N LYS A 210 14.37 -6.77 40.85
CA LYS A 210 14.73 -8.14 41.19
C LYS A 210 13.55 -8.98 41.64
N GLU A 211 12.63 -8.37 42.38
CA GLU A 211 11.37 -9.04 42.77
C GLU A 211 10.45 -9.32 41.58
N GLN A 212 10.39 -8.41 40.60
CA GLN A 212 9.57 -8.54 39.39
C GLN A 212 10.16 -9.51 38.38
N HIS A 213 11.48 -9.68 38.35
CA HIS A 213 12.21 -10.49 37.39
C HIS A 213 13.14 -11.50 38.06
N PRO A 214 12.61 -12.45 38.88
CA PRO A 214 13.43 -13.39 39.65
C PRO A 214 14.33 -14.27 38.79
N GLU A 215 14.04 -14.40 37.49
CA GLU A 215 14.87 -15.09 36.50
C GLU A 215 16.27 -14.46 36.34
N TYR A 216 16.50 -13.24 36.82
CA TYR A 216 17.81 -12.56 36.76
C TYR A 216 18.96 -13.33 37.40
N GLU A 217 18.67 -14.19 38.38
CA GLU A 217 19.67 -15.05 39.02
C GLU A 217 20.30 -16.06 38.08
N ILE A 218 19.51 -16.52 37.07
CA ILE A 218 19.95 -17.47 36.06
C ILE A 218 20.47 -16.75 34.82
N THR A 219 19.76 -15.69 34.39
CA THR A 219 20.03 -14.99 33.13
C THR A 219 21.12 -13.91 33.29
N GLY A 220 21.44 -13.51 34.50
CA GLY A 220 22.38 -12.40 34.81
C GLY A 220 21.79 -11.01 34.64
N GLY A 221 20.45 -10.91 34.38
CA GLY A 221 19.74 -9.66 34.17
C GLY A 221 18.40 -9.88 33.48
N TYR A 222 17.74 -8.80 33.04
CA TYR A 222 16.48 -8.85 32.32
C TYR A 222 16.42 -7.81 31.21
N LEU A 223 15.48 -7.98 30.24
CA LEU A 223 15.18 -7.04 29.16
C LEU A 223 14.16 -6.01 29.64
N LYS A 224 14.58 -4.77 29.85
CA LYS A 224 13.71 -3.64 30.16
C LYS A 224 13.26 -2.97 28.86
N LYS A 225 11.96 -2.76 28.74
CA LYS A 225 11.41 -1.90 27.68
C LYS A 225 11.56 -0.45 28.13
N CYS A 226 12.45 0.28 27.47
CA CYS A 226 12.62 1.72 27.70
C CYS A 226 11.41 2.48 27.12
N ASP A 227 11.02 3.57 27.77
CA ASP A 227 10.11 4.52 27.14
C ASP A 227 10.84 5.31 26.02
N LYS A 228 10.06 6.00 25.19
CA LYS A 228 10.59 6.73 24.03
C LYS A 228 11.63 7.79 24.43
N SER A 229 11.38 8.54 25.50
CA SER A 229 12.24 9.64 25.91
C SER A 229 13.55 9.14 26.52
N GLU A 230 13.49 8.05 27.26
CA GLU A 230 14.68 7.41 27.84
C GLU A 230 15.59 6.85 26.74
N CYS A 231 15.00 6.13 25.77
CA CYS A 231 15.75 5.58 24.64
C CYS A 231 16.40 6.67 23.78
N ASN A 232 15.66 7.74 23.49
CA ASN A 232 16.18 8.85 22.71
C ASN A 232 17.28 9.61 23.45
N GLN A 233 17.16 9.76 24.77
CA GLN A 233 18.22 10.37 25.59
C GLN A 233 19.49 9.53 25.55
N LEU A 234 19.40 8.22 25.74
CA LEU A 234 20.55 7.31 25.65
C LEU A 234 21.24 7.40 24.28
N TRP A 235 20.47 7.47 23.21
CA TRP A 235 21.02 7.68 21.87
C TRP A 235 21.76 9.02 21.78
N TRP A 236 21.16 10.13 22.24
CA TRP A 236 21.81 11.44 22.28
C TRP A 236 23.11 11.44 23.09
N ASP A 237 23.10 10.81 24.25
CA ASP A 237 24.26 10.74 25.14
C ASP A 237 25.41 9.93 24.51
N SER A 238 25.09 8.98 23.63
CA SER A 238 26.05 8.17 22.86
C SER A 238 26.72 8.91 21.71
N LEU A 239 26.14 10.03 21.24
CA LEU A 239 26.70 10.83 20.14
C LEU A 239 27.98 11.55 20.60
N SER A 240 28.94 11.65 19.67
CA SER A 240 30.12 12.51 19.85
C SER A 240 29.75 14.00 19.80
N ASP A 241 30.61 14.86 20.34
CA ASP A 241 30.40 16.31 20.31
C ASP A 241 30.23 16.86 18.86
N PRO A 242 31.01 16.44 17.86
CA PRO A 242 30.78 16.84 16.47
C PRO A 242 29.38 16.50 15.98
N GLU A 243 28.87 15.28 16.26
CA GLU A 243 27.51 14.84 15.83
C GLU A 243 26.42 15.66 16.52
N LYS A 244 26.57 15.92 17.83
CA LYS A 244 25.67 16.83 18.56
C LYS A 244 25.66 18.24 17.95
N ASN A 245 26.82 18.74 17.55
CA ASN A 245 26.94 20.06 16.95
C ASN A 245 26.29 20.13 15.55
N ILE A 246 26.34 19.04 14.74
CA ILE A 246 25.64 18.98 13.46
C ILE A 246 24.13 19.19 13.69
N ILE A 247 23.54 18.50 14.68
CA ILE A 247 22.12 18.66 15.00
C ILE A 247 21.80 20.06 15.53
N LYS A 248 22.62 20.57 16.44
CA LYS A 248 22.47 21.92 16.99
C LYS A 248 22.68 23.05 15.96
N SER A 249 23.34 22.76 14.84
CA SER A 249 23.56 23.72 13.75
C SER A 249 22.38 23.81 12.75
N LEU A 250 21.32 23.05 12.96
CA LEU A 250 20.11 23.18 12.14
C LEU A 250 19.56 24.60 12.16
N PRO A 251 19.05 25.11 11.04
CA PRO A 251 18.45 26.44 11.01
C PRO A 251 17.39 26.62 12.08
N ASN A 252 17.47 27.72 12.81
CA ASN A 252 16.56 28.06 13.90
C ASN A 252 16.50 27.03 15.06
N PHE A 253 17.53 26.22 15.25
CA PHE A 253 17.51 25.18 16.29
C PHE A 253 17.01 25.76 17.62
N ASP A 254 16.06 25.06 18.23
CA ASP A 254 15.44 25.43 19.48
C ASP A 254 15.40 24.20 20.40
N ALA A 255 16.09 24.29 21.52
CA ALA A 255 16.27 23.18 22.45
C ALA A 255 14.96 22.71 23.11
N GLU A 256 14.04 23.63 23.37
CA GLU A 256 12.75 23.30 23.99
C GLU A 256 11.84 22.58 23.01
N ILE A 257 11.76 23.07 21.76
CA ILE A 257 11.00 22.39 20.70
C ILE A 257 11.63 21.02 20.38
N PHE A 258 12.95 20.93 20.35
CA PHE A 258 13.65 19.67 20.15
C PHE A 258 13.30 18.66 21.25
N LYS A 259 13.32 19.10 22.50
CA LYS A 259 12.94 18.29 23.66
C LYS A 259 11.46 17.88 23.62
N GLU A 260 10.56 18.80 23.28
CA GLU A 260 9.13 18.51 23.16
C GLU A 260 8.85 17.39 22.15
N ILE A 261 9.51 17.41 20.99
CA ILE A 261 9.28 16.45 19.91
C ILE A 261 9.98 15.11 20.16
N THR A 262 11.23 15.16 20.62
CA THR A 262 12.09 13.96 20.72
C THR A 262 12.15 13.36 22.12
N GLY A 263 11.82 14.11 23.16
CA GLY A 263 12.05 13.76 24.56
C GLY A 263 13.51 13.97 25.03
N ILE A 264 14.40 14.45 24.15
CA ILE A 264 15.82 14.61 24.42
C ILE A 264 16.07 15.95 25.10
N ASP A 265 16.64 15.93 26.31
CA ASP A 265 17.12 17.12 26.98
C ASP A 265 18.62 17.30 26.72
N ILE A 266 18.94 18.26 25.84
CA ILE A 266 20.34 18.54 25.45
C ILE A 266 21.17 19.20 26.58
N ASN A 267 20.52 19.65 27.63
CA ASN A 267 21.15 20.27 28.79
C ASN A 267 21.30 19.31 29.99
N LYS A 268 20.81 18.07 29.86
CA LYS A 268 20.91 17.03 30.87
C LYS A 268 22.36 16.49 30.87
N GLY A 269 23.11 16.78 31.91
CA GLY A 269 24.49 16.27 32.08
C GLY A 269 25.59 17.32 31.90
N VAL A 270 25.25 18.61 31.90
CA VAL A 270 26.20 19.72 32.07
C VAL A 270 26.27 20.12 33.51
#